data_de830ec2521f0fb231ac3d5e95883182
#
_entry.id   de830ec2521f0fb231ac3d5e95883182
#
_cell.length_a   1.000
_cell.length_b   1.000
_cell.length_c   1.000
_cell.angle_alpha   90.00
_cell.angle_beta   90.00
_cell.angle_gamma   90.00
#
_symmetry.space_group_name_H-M   'P 1'
#
loop_
_entity.id
_entity.type
_entity.pdbx_description
1 polymer ?
#
loop_
_entity_poly.entity_id
_entity_poly.type
_entity_poly.pdbx_seq_one_letter_code
_entity_poly.pdbx_strand_id
1 'polypeptide(L)'
;EEGYILAVNQENPVEHLSPEQIMDVFDANITNWEDLNGENQDILVFRFSDLTNYYTEEELGEEFQYVPEKINELIHKEPGIIAFFPEQYKSENFTGKIISGATIKPSEFFGGTKWYPTSAPAPIFGLIPLLLGTLLVSIGAIALSLPFGVAVAIYMAEIANTKTRNLLK
;
A
#
# COMPACT_ATOMS: atom_id res chain seq x y z
N GLU A 1 -12.36 9.82 -9.75
CA GLU A 1 -11.40 8.69 -9.58
C GLU A 1 -12.24 7.43 -9.49
N GLU A 2 -12.08 6.52 -10.42
CA GLU A 2 -12.77 5.23 -10.39
C GLU A 2 -12.28 4.45 -9.17
N GLY A 3 -13.18 4.13 -8.24
CA GLY A 3 -12.87 3.28 -7.09
C GLY A 3 -12.52 1.87 -7.55
N TYR A 4 -11.60 1.21 -6.85
CA TYR A 4 -11.33 -0.22 -7.00
C TYR A 4 -11.84 -0.95 -5.79
N ILE A 5 -12.32 -2.18 -5.99
CA ILE A 5 -12.75 -3.06 -4.91
C ILE A 5 -11.88 -4.31 -4.87
N LEU A 6 -11.71 -4.83 -3.66
CA LEU A 6 -11.09 -6.11 -3.40
C LEU A 6 -12.15 -7.08 -2.93
N ALA A 7 -12.31 -8.19 -3.61
CA ALA A 7 -13.35 -9.16 -3.32
C ALA A 7 -12.80 -10.58 -3.30
N VAL A 8 -13.46 -11.43 -2.51
CA VAL A 8 -13.19 -12.87 -2.43
C VAL A 8 -14.48 -13.66 -2.64
N ASN A 9 -14.36 -14.97 -2.79
CA ASN A 9 -15.52 -15.86 -2.81
C ASN A 9 -16.32 -15.70 -1.52
N GLN A 10 -17.64 -15.86 -1.60
CA GLN A 10 -18.56 -15.73 -0.46
C GLN A 10 -18.27 -16.74 0.66
N GLU A 11 -17.80 -17.94 0.32
CA GLU A 11 -17.48 -19.01 1.26
C GLU A 11 -16.13 -18.81 1.99
N ASN A 12 -15.29 -17.88 1.52
CA ASN A 12 -14.01 -17.60 2.16
C ASN A 12 -14.23 -17.01 3.56
N PRO A 13 -13.68 -17.62 4.64
CA PRO A 13 -13.91 -17.15 6.01
C PRO A 13 -13.22 -15.82 6.34
N VAL A 14 -12.23 -15.40 5.54
CA VAL A 14 -11.46 -14.17 5.79
C VAL A 14 -12.31 -12.94 5.53
N GLU A 15 -12.42 -12.05 6.52
CA GLU A 15 -13.22 -10.82 6.43
C GLU A 15 -12.37 -9.56 6.31
N HIS A 16 -11.14 -9.63 6.79
CA HIS A 16 -10.24 -8.47 6.82
C HIS A 16 -8.81 -8.91 6.56
N LEU A 17 -8.14 -8.16 5.70
CA LEU A 17 -6.70 -8.27 5.46
C LEU A 17 -6.04 -6.93 5.72
N SER A 18 -4.85 -6.93 6.31
CA SER A 18 -4.05 -5.72 6.40
C SER A 18 -3.50 -5.34 5.02
N PRO A 19 -3.17 -4.06 4.78
CA PRO A 19 -2.55 -3.64 3.52
C PRO A 19 -1.26 -4.42 3.20
N GLU A 20 -0.46 -4.78 4.21
CA GLU A 20 0.74 -5.59 4.01
C GLU A 20 0.40 -7.01 3.55
N GLN A 21 -0.59 -7.66 4.17
CA GLN A 21 -1.07 -8.99 3.76
C GLN A 21 -1.61 -8.99 2.33
N ILE A 22 -2.38 -7.95 1.96
CA ILE A 22 -2.88 -7.79 0.59
C ILE A 22 -1.71 -7.73 -0.38
N MET A 23 -0.70 -6.89 -0.11
CA MET A 23 0.47 -6.80 -0.97
C MET A 23 1.25 -8.12 -1.05
N ASP A 24 1.46 -8.80 0.08
CA ASP A 24 2.16 -10.08 0.11
C ASP A 24 1.42 -11.17 -0.70
N VAL A 25 0.09 -11.15 -0.72
CA VAL A 25 -0.72 -12.02 -1.59
C VAL A 25 -0.51 -11.66 -3.06
N PHE A 26 -0.61 -10.38 -3.41
CA PHE A 26 -0.47 -9.93 -4.80
C PHE A 26 0.95 -10.04 -5.34
N ASP A 27 1.96 -10.05 -4.47
CA ASP A 27 3.37 -10.29 -4.79
C ASP A 27 3.76 -11.79 -4.74
N ALA A 28 2.78 -12.68 -4.49
CA ALA A 28 2.96 -14.12 -4.35
C ALA A 28 3.93 -14.55 -3.23
N ASN A 29 4.08 -13.72 -2.19
CA ASN A 29 4.77 -14.08 -0.95
C ASN A 29 3.90 -14.96 -0.06
N ILE A 30 2.57 -14.77 -0.11
CA ILE A 30 1.55 -15.60 0.52
C ILE A 30 0.72 -16.21 -0.59
N THR A 31 0.66 -17.54 -0.65
CA THR A 31 -0.02 -18.29 -1.73
C THR A 31 -1.12 -19.21 -1.24
N ASN A 32 -1.32 -19.32 0.08
CA ASN A 32 -2.36 -20.15 0.67
C ASN A 32 -3.14 -19.37 1.72
N TRP A 33 -4.46 -19.55 1.75
CA TRP A 33 -5.35 -18.88 2.70
C TRP A 33 -5.13 -19.31 4.15
N GLU A 34 -4.53 -20.49 4.40
CA GLU A 34 -4.18 -20.94 5.75
C GLU A 34 -3.24 -19.96 6.47
N ASP A 35 -2.31 -19.34 5.73
CA ASP A 35 -1.38 -18.32 6.26
C ASP A 35 -2.09 -17.04 6.70
N LEU A 36 -3.35 -16.86 6.27
CA LEU A 36 -4.19 -15.70 6.57
C LEU A 36 -5.39 -16.04 7.49
N ASN A 37 -5.29 -17.15 8.23
CA ASN A 37 -6.35 -17.71 9.09
C ASN A 37 -7.61 -18.15 8.30
N GLY A 38 -7.45 -18.47 7.04
CA GLY A 38 -8.46 -19.09 6.20
C GLY A 38 -8.36 -20.61 6.20
N GLU A 39 -9.04 -21.24 5.26
CA GLU A 39 -8.93 -22.68 5.02
C GLU A 39 -7.65 -23.02 4.25
N ASN A 40 -7.19 -24.27 4.32
CA ASN A 40 -6.06 -24.74 3.52
C ASN A 40 -6.46 -24.82 2.05
N GLN A 41 -6.32 -23.70 1.36
CA GLN A 41 -6.67 -23.51 -0.04
C GLN A 41 -5.70 -22.53 -0.70
N ASP A 42 -5.26 -22.86 -1.92
CA ASP A 42 -4.39 -22.00 -2.70
C ASP A 42 -5.12 -20.71 -3.11
N ILE A 43 -4.38 -19.60 -3.05
CA ILE A 43 -4.90 -18.30 -3.43
C ILE A 43 -4.78 -18.12 -4.94
N LEU A 44 -5.91 -17.85 -5.59
CA LEU A 44 -5.97 -17.43 -6.99
C LEU A 44 -6.07 -15.92 -7.06
N VAL A 45 -5.00 -15.26 -7.44
CA VAL A 45 -4.97 -13.79 -7.60
C VAL A 45 -5.54 -13.42 -8.97
N PHE A 46 -6.59 -12.60 -8.98
CA PHE A 46 -7.17 -12.02 -10.18
C PHE A 46 -7.02 -10.50 -10.16
N ARG A 47 -6.37 -9.94 -11.18
CA ARG A 47 -6.32 -8.51 -11.46
C ARG A 47 -7.19 -8.22 -12.67
N PHE A 48 -7.80 -7.05 -12.72
CA PHE A 48 -8.60 -6.65 -13.87
C PHE A 48 -7.82 -6.70 -15.20
N SER A 49 -6.51 -6.43 -15.16
CA SER A 49 -5.60 -6.57 -16.31
C SER A 49 -5.51 -8.00 -16.86
N ASP A 50 -5.84 -8.99 -16.04
CA ASP A 50 -5.73 -10.41 -16.42
C ASP A 50 -7.02 -10.96 -17.03
N LEU A 51 -8.05 -10.13 -17.17
CA LEU A 51 -9.38 -10.51 -17.66
C LEU A 51 -9.31 -11.25 -18.99
N THR A 52 -8.48 -10.77 -19.92
CA THR A 52 -8.28 -11.36 -21.25
C THR A 52 -7.54 -12.72 -21.23
N ASN A 53 -6.95 -13.10 -20.11
CA ASN A 53 -6.38 -14.44 -19.93
C ASN A 53 -7.44 -15.48 -19.60
N TYR A 54 -8.60 -15.05 -19.08
CA TYR A 54 -9.71 -15.91 -18.67
C TYR A 54 -10.84 -15.95 -19.68
N TYR A 55 -11.05 -14.86 -20.42
CA TYR A 55 -12.18 -14.70 -21.33
C TYR A 55 -11.73 -14.10 -22.66
N THR A 56 -12.38 -14.55 -23.75
CA THR A 56 -12.19 -13.98 -25.09
C THR A 56 -12.96 -12.66 -25.23
N GLU A 57 -12.59 -11.85 -26.22
CA GLU A 57 -13.30 -10.59 -26.51
C GLU A 57 -14.78 -10.84 -26.83
N GLU A 58 -15.11 -11.95 -27.50
CA GLU A 58 -16.49 -12.34 -27.81
C GLU A 58 -17.31 -12.63 -26.52
N GLU A 59 -16.70 -13.23 -25.51
CA GLU A 59 -17.34 -13.54 -24.23
C GLU A 59 -17.52 -12.29 -23.35
N LEU A 60 -16.67 -11.30 -23.53
CA LEU A 60 -16.76 -10.01 -22.81
C LEU A 60 -17.78 -9.06 -23.45
N GLY A 61 -18.14 -9.28 -24.72
CA GLY A 61 -19.11 -8.50 -25.47
C GLY A 61 -18.57 -7.18 -26.01
N GLU A 62 -19.35 -6.54 -26.88
CA GLU A 62 -19.01 -5.20 -27.39
C GLU A 62 -18.96 -4.22 -26.21
N GLU A 63 -17.92 -3.38 -26.15
CA GLU A 63 -17.70 -2.39 -25.06
C GLU A 63 -17.64 -2.99 -23.65
N PHE A 64 -17.26 -4.28 -23.52
CA PHE A 64 -17.11 -4.96 -22.21
C PHE A 64 -18.43 -5.08 -21.40
N GLN A 65 -19.55 -5.09 -22.05
CA GLN A 65 -20.88 -5.10 -21.40
C GLN A 65 -21.13 -6.32 -20.50
N TYR A 66 -20.47 -7.47 -20.73
CA TYR A 66 -20.62 -8.70 -19.94
C TYR A 66 -19.54 -8.87 -18.86
N VAL A 67 -18.61 -7.93 -18.74
CA VAL A 67 -17.53 -7.99 -17.74
C VAL A 67 -18.04 -8.12 -16.31
N PRO A 68 -19.08 -7.37 -15.87
CA PRO A 68 -19.59 -7.51 -14.51
C PRO A 68 -20.07 -8.93 -14.18
N GLU A 69 -20.81 -9.55 -15.10
CA GLU A 69 -21.30 -10.93 -14.92
C GLU A 69 -20.17 -11.94 -14.95
N LYS A 70 -19.18 -11.76 -15.83
CA LYS A 70 -18.03 -12.66 -15.95
C LYS A 70 -17.13 -12.62 -14.72
N ILE A 71 -16.86 -11.45 -14.16
CA ILE A 71 -16.13 -11.31 -12.89
C ILE A 71 -16.89 -11.99 -11.75
N ASN A 72 -18.21 -11.77 -11.68
CA ASN A 72 -19.05 -12.39 -10.67
C ASN A 72 -19.08 -13.91 -10.79
N GLU A 73 -19.17 -14.46 -12.01
CA GLU A 73 -19.10 -15.88 -12.30
C GLU A 73 -17.75 -16.48 -11.85
N LEU A 74 -16.64 -15.81 -12.17
CA LEU A 74 -15.31 -16.26 -11.78
C LEU A 74 -15.14 -16.29 -10.25
N ILE A 75 -15.58 -15.23 -9.56
CA ILE A 75 -15.52 -15.15 -8.09
C ILE A 75 -16.37 -16.26 -7.44
N HIS A 76 -17.53 -16.56 -8.02
CA HIS A 76 -18.39 -17.62 -7.49
C HIS A 76 -17.80 -19.01 -7.73
N LYS A 77 -17.19 -19.25 -8.88
CA LYS A 77 -16.65 -20.54 -9.30
C LYS A 77 -15.38 -20.95 -8.56
N GLU A 78 -14.53 -19.96 -8.25
CA GLU A 78 -13.20 -20.19 -7.67
C GLU A 78 -13.18 -19.84 -6.17
N PRO A 79 -13.26 -20.84 -5.26
CA PRO A 79 -13.36 -20.56 -3.82
C PRO A 79 -12.12 -19.87 -3.23
N GLY A 80 -10.92 -20.09 -3.82
CA GLY A 80 -9.66 -19.49 -3.38
C GLY A 80 -9.37 -18.11 -3.97
N ILE A 81 -10.28 -17.52 -4.74
CA ILE A 81 -10.02 -16.29 -5.47
C ILE A 81 -9.93 -15.05 -4.55
N ILE A 82 -8.97 -14.17 -4.88
CA ILE A 82 -8.93 -12.77 -4.47
C ILE A 82 -8.89 -11.90 -5.73
N ALA A 83 -9.91 -11.08 -5.92
CA ALA A 83 -10.12 -10.29 -7.13
C ALA A 83 -10.00 -8.79 -6.84
N PHE A 84 -9.21 -8.08 -7.67
CA PHE A 84 -9.03 -6.64 -7.62
C PHE A 84 -9.44 -6.02 -8.97
N PHE A 85 -10.53 -5.25 -8.96
CA PHE A 85 -11.13 -4.70 -10.18
C PHE A 85 -11.86 -3.37 -9.92
N PRO A 86 -12.09 -2.53 -10.96
CA PRO A 86 -12.81 -1.27 -10.83
C PRO A 86 -14.25 -1.48 -10.39
N GLU A 87 -14.74 -0.64 -9.46
CA GLU A 87 -16.08 -0.72 -8.88
C GLU A 87 -17.20 -0.65 -9.92
N GLN A 88 -16.99 0.05 -11.03
CA GLN A 88 -17.94 0.15 -12.15
C GLN A 88 -18.30 -1.21 -12.77
N TYR A 89 -17.41 -2.21 -12.64
CA TYR A 89 -17.65 -3.58 -13.12
C TYR A 89 -18.20 -4.50 -12.04
N LYS A 90 -18.72 -3.96 -10.96
CA LYS A 90 -19.45 -4.74 -9.97
C LYS A 90 -20.84 -5.03 -10.49
N SER A 91 -21.20 -6.32 -10.62
CA SER A 91 -22.55 -6.75 -11.00
C SER A 91 -23.60 -6.30 -9.97
N GLU A 92 -24.83 -6.00 -10.39
CA GLU A 92 -25.95 -5.74 -9.49
C GLU A 92 -26.26 -6.93 -8.57
N ASN A 93 -26.06 -8.15 -9.08
CA ASN A 93 -26.25 -9.41 -8.35
C ASN A 93 -24.91 -9.97 -7.83
N PHE A 94 -24.02 -9.10 -7.36
CA PHE A 94 -22.69 -9.52 -6.91
C PHE A 94 -22.77 -10.48 -5.73
N THR A 95 -22.19 -11.69 -5.89
CA THR A 95 -22.21 -12.76 -4.89
C THR A 95 -20.92 -12.85 -4.09
N GLY A 96 -19.86 -12.16 -4.49
CA GLY A 96 -18.60 -12.14 -3.76
C GLY A 96 -18.68 -11.34 -2.46
N LYS A 97 -17.75 -11.59 -1.56
CA LYS A 97 -17.58 -10.81 -0.34
C LYS A 97 -16.50 -9.76 -0.56
N ILE A 98 -16.84 -8.49 -0.31
CA ILE A 98 -15.89 -7.37 -0.39
C ILE A 98 -15.06 -7.36 0.89
N ILE A 99 -13.73 -7.43 0.74
CA ILE A 99 -12.80 -7.32 1.87
C ILE A 99 -12.49 -5.84 2.11
N SER A 100 -12.68 -5.41 3.35
CA SER A 100 -12.26 -4.08 3.80
C SER A 100 -10.75 -4.06 4.04
N GLY A 101 -9.97 -3.86 2.99
CA GLY A 101 -8.51 -3.72 3.09
C GLY A 101 -8.02 -2.29 3.34
N ALA A 102 -8.93 -1.32 3.35
CA ALA A 102 -8.57 0.10 3.41
C ALA A 102 -8.60 0.70 4.83
N THR A 103 -9.05 -0.05 5.84
CA THR A 103 -9.09 0.47 7.21
C THR A 103 -7.77 0.20 7.90
N ILE A 104 -6.87 1.19 7.89
CA ILE A 104 -5.61 1.14 8.61
C ILE A 104 -5.90 1.18 10.11
N LYS A 105 -5.57 0.12 10.83
CA LYS A 105 -5.66 0.13 12.30
C LYS A 105 -4.59 1.09 12.87
N PRO A 106 -4.89 1.84 13.93
CA PRO A 106 -3.89 2.72 14.55
C PRO A 106 -2.58 2.00 14.91
N SER A 107 -2.66 0.73 15.35
CA SER A 107 -1.47 -0.09 15.63
C SER A 107 -0.60 -0.36 14.40
N GLU A 108 -1.20 -0.57 13.25
CA GLU A 108 -0.51 -0.79 11.97
C GLU A 108 0.15 0.50 11.48
N PHE A 109 -0.52 1.64 11.66
CA PHE A 109 0.04 2.94 11.32
C PHE A 109 1.26 3.31 12.20
N PHE A 110 1.12 3.22 13.52
CA PHE A 110 2.19 3.59 14.44
C PHE A 110 3.34 2.59 14.48
N GLY A 111 3.06 1.28 14.26
CA GLY A 111 4.06 0.20 14.25
C GLY A 111 4.60 -0.14 12.88
N GLY A 112 4.01 0.37 11.79
CA GLY A 112 4.36 0.03 10.42
C GLY A 112 5.77 0.50 10.05
N THR A 113 6.52 -0.40 9.42
CA THR A 113 7.91 -0.19 9.00
C THR A 113 8.05 0.10 7.51
N LYS A 114 6.95 0.09 6.77
CA LYS A 114 6.91 0.35 5.33
C LYS A 114 6.06 1.57 5.03
N TRP A 115 6.47 2.38 4.04
CA TRP A 115 5.73 3.54 3.57
C TRP A 115 5.63 3.51 2.05
N TYR A 116 4.49 3.01 1.53
CA TYR A 116 4.18 2.92 0.11
C TYR A 116 2.76 3.45 -0.17
N PRO A 117 2.55 4.78 -0.15
CA PRO A 117 1.21 5.38 -0.26
C PRO A 117 0.56 5.19 -1.64
N THR A 118 1.35 4.87 -2.66
CA THR A 118 0.89 4.70 -4.06
C THR A 118 0.84 3.24 -4.50
N SER A 119 1.09 2.29 -3.60
CA SER A 119 1.01 0.88 -3.95
C SER A 119 -0.43 0.44 -4.20
N ALA A 120 -0.61 -0.40 -5.22
CA ALA A 120 -1.87 -1.05 -5.55
C ALA A 120 -1.68 -2.58 -5.42
N PRO A 121 -2.66 -3.33 -4.92
CA PRO A 121 -4.04 -2.93 -4.65
C PRO A 121 -4.27 -2.23 -3.30
N ALA A 122 -3.29 -2.16 -2.40
CA ALA A 122 -3.45 -1.53 -1.10
C ALA A 122 -2.28 -0.59 -0.78
N PRO A 123 -2.54 0.68 -0.40
CA PRO A 123 -1.51 1.58 0.08
C PRO A 123 -1.05 1.20 1.49
N ILE A 124 0.25 1.30 1.75
CA ILE A 124 0.86 0.99 3.06
C ILE A 124 1.34 2.28 3.70
N PHE A 125 0.89 2.54 4.93
CA PHE A 125 1.22 3.73 5.71
C PHE A 125 1.82 3.33 7.06
N GLY A 126 3.15 3.27 7.13
CA GLY A 126 3.87 3.05 8.39
C GLY A 126 4.59 4.32 8.83
N LEU A 127 4.46 4.70 10.10
CA LEU A 127 5.04 5.94 10.63
C LEU A 127 6.54 5.83 10.90
N ILE A 128 7.05 4.63 11.21
CA ILE A 128 8.46 4.42 11.62
C ILE A 128 9.47 4.94 10.59
N PRO A 129 9.37 4.68 9.28
CA PRO A 129 10.32 5.20 8.31
C PRO A 129 10.41 6.73 8.28
N LEU A 130 9.28 7.40 8.47
CA LEU A 130 9.21 8.88 8.51
C LEU A 130 9.91 9.43 9.76
N LEU A 131 9.67 8.81 10.93
CA LEU A 131 10.33 9.19 12.18
C LEU A 131 11.83 8.97 12.10
N LEU A 132 12.27 7.81 11.63
CA LEU A 132 13.70 7.50 11.47
C LEU A 132 14.37 8.45 10.47
N GLY A 133 13.71 8.76 9.36
CA GLY A 133 14.20 9.70 8.37
C GLY A 133 14.41 11.11 8.95
N THR A 134 13.41 11.63 9.66
CA THR A 134 13.51 12.97 10.30
C THR A 134 14.57 13.01 11.40
N LEU A 135 14.67 11.95 12.20
CA LEU A 135 15.69 11.83 13.25
C LEU A 135 17.09 11.81 12.66
N LEU A 136 17.31 11.01 11.64
CA LEU A 136 18.62 10.88 10.95
C LEU A 136 19.05 12.20 10.32
N VAL A 137 18.12 12.89 9.63
CA VAL A 137 18.41 14.22 9.04
C VAL A 137 18.72 15.24 10.13
N SER A 138 17.98 15.25 11.24
CA SER A 138 18.20 16.17 12.35
C SER A 138 19.57 15.96 13.01
N ILE A 139 19.94 14.72 13.28
CA ILE A 139 21.25 14.37 13.83
C ILE A 139 22.36 14.77 12.86
N GLY A 140 22.19 14.46 11.57
CA GLY A 140 23.15 14.84 10.52
C GLY A 140 23.33 16.34 10.42
N ALA A 141 22.26 17.12 10.47
CA ALA A 141 22.30 18.58 10.44
C ALA A 141 23.05 19.16 11.65
N ILE A 142 22.79 18.62 12.86
CA ILE A 142 23.49 19.04 14.09
C ILE A 142 24.97 18.68 14.00
N ALA A 143 25.30 17.47 13.57
CA ALA A 143 26.69 17.00 13.44
C ALA A 143 27.51 17.84 12.45
N LEU A 144 26.87 18.31 11.37
CA LEU A 144 27.51 19.21 10.40
C LEU A 144 27.57 20.66 10.91
N SER A 145 26.52 21.18 11.50
CA SER A 145 26.45 22.60 11.91
C SER A 145 27.32 22.92 13.12
N LEU A 146 27.52 21.97 14.05
CA LEU A 146 28.23 22.17 15.29
C LEU A 146 29.72 22.54 15.08
N PRO A 147 30.52 21.84 14.25
CA PRO A 147 31.92 22.24 13.99
C PRO A 147 32.02 23.61 13.31
N PHE A 148 31.12 23.92 12.39
CA PHE A 148 31.10 25.23 11.74
C PHE A 148 30.72 26.35 12.71
N GLY A 149 29.71 26.10 13.56
CA GLY A 149 29.29 27.03 14.60
C GLY A 149 30.40 27.32 15.59
N VAL A 150 31.11 26.29 16.04
CA VAL A 150 32.27 26.45 16.96
C VAL A 150 33.41 27.21 16.27
N ALA A 151 33.74 26.86 15.02
CA ALA A 151 34.77 27.56 14.26
C ALA A 151 34.48 29.08 14.09
N VAL A 152 33.23 29.42 13.77
CA VAL A 152 32.77 30.81 13.66
C VAL A 152 32.85 31.50 15.02
N ALA A 153 32.44 30.85 16.10
CA ALA A 153 32.51 31.41 17.45
C ALA A 153 33.96 31.73 17.87
N ILE A 154 34.90 30.80 17.64
CA ILE A 154 36.34 31.02 17.90
C ILE A 154 36.87 32.17 17.04
N TYR A 155 36.56 32.18 15.75
CA TYR A 155 36.97 33.25 14.84
C TYR A 155 36.50 34.61 15.33
N MET A 156 35.24 34.73 15.73
CA MET A 156 34.65 35.97 16.23
C MET A 156 35.22 36.39 17.59
N ALA A 157 35.61 35.45 18.44
CA ALA A 157 36.15 35.75 19.75
C ALA A 157 37.62 36.21 19.71
N GLU A 158 38.45 35.56 18.90
CA GLU A 158 39.91 35.68 18.95
C GLU A 158 40.50 36.42 17.73
N ILE A 159 39.95 36.23 16.53
CA ILE A 159 40.59 36.65 15.29
C ILE A 159 39.88 37.83 14.63
N ALA A 160 38.59 37.99 14.80
CA ALA A 160 37.81 38.99 14.09
C ALA A 160 38.16 40.43 14.49
N ASN A 161 38.52 41.24 13.50
CA ASN A 161 38.71 42.66 13.65
C ASN A 161 37.41 43.37 14.04
N THR A 162 37.49 44.49 14.76
CA THR A 162 36.35 45.28 15.26
C THR A 162 35.31 45.60 14.19
N LYS A 163 35.74 45.86 12.93
CA LYS A 163 34.84 46.08 11.79
C LYS A 163 34.03 44.87 11.41
N THR A 164 34.66 43.67 11.33
CA THR A 164 34.03 42.42 10.99
C THR A 164 33.07 41.96 12.08
N ARG A 165 33.46 42.18 13.34
CA ARG A 165 32.63 41.86 14.53
C ARG A 165 31.34 42.69 14.59
N ASN A 166 31.42 43.99 14.17
CA ASN A 166 30.24 44.86 14.14
C ASN A 166 29.32 44.62 12.93
N LEU A 167 29.81 43.99 11.85
CA LEU A 167 29.03 43.66 10.67
C LEU A 167 28.21 42.34 10.87
N LEU A 168 28.75 41.44 11.68
CA LEU A 168 28.14 40.11 11.92
C LEU A 168 27.32 40.04 13.22
N LYS A 169 27.19 41.11 13.98
CA LYS A 169 26.27 41.28 15.08
C LYS A 169 24.93 41.85 14.63
#